data_2deca12627bc7598ca3ecb9c7f1c05ef
#
_entry.id   2deca12627bc7598ca3ecb9c7f1c05ef
#
_cell.length_a   1.000
_cell.length_b   1.000
_cell.length_c   1.000
_cell.angle_alpha   90.00
_cell.angle_beta   90.00
_cell.angle_gamma   90.00
#
_symmetry.space_group_name_H-M   'P 1'
#
loop_
_entity.id
_entity.type
_entity.pdbx_description
1 polymer ?
#
loop_
_entity_poly.entity_id
_entity_poly.type
_entity_poly.pdbx_seq_one_letter_code
_entity_poly.pdbx_strand_id
1 'polypeptide(L)'
;MLQQVKSLSQSVLPTPEPILARVERAATVAAVHADAVDAEGRFPEEAIDALRAEKLLAIMVPRELGGEGASTADVVDVCYRLGRACAATGMIYAMHQVKVACVVRHGMGSAWHEDFMARMIEFQFLLASSTTEGGGGGNVRSSEAPVERIDGRIHLVRDASVISYGAQADAVVTTARRAADAGAADQVLIVFEKRNYSLEKTGGWDTLGMRGTCSAGFSLKAVGEEAQIMPVAYETIHSQSMVPSAHLMWSGVWAGIAAGAVERARKYMRKAARGGDLPPGLPHFTKALANLRTLRALIAASLTRYENLQDDPKALSSVDFQTSINLLKVDASEIAVETVLNAMRSTGLSGYRNDTDVSIGRHLRDVLSSPIMINNDRILSSLSASTLLSDVPSSIRD
;
A
#
# COMPACT_ATOMS: atom_id res chain seq x y z
N MET A 1 29.18 -56.80 -9.49
CA MET A 1 28.53 -56.14 -8.37
C MET A 1 28.28 -54.69 -8.79
N LEU A 2 27.14 -54.45 -9.45
CA LEU A 2 26.76 -53.17 -10.00
C LEU A 2 25.97 -52.42 -8.91
N GLN A 3 26.49 -51.29 -8.44
CA GLN A 3 25.79 -50.37 -7.56
C GLN A 3 24.68 -49.66 -8.32
N GLN A 4 23.44 -49.89 -7.94
CA GLN A 4 22.27 -49.11 -8.35
C GLN A 4 22.33 -47.74 -7.62
N VAL A 5 22.61 -46.70 -8.38
CA VAL A 5 22.39 -45.32 -7.97
C VAL A 5 20.89 -45.04 -8.09
N LYS A 6 20.19 -44.98 -6.96
CA LYS A 6 18.81 -44.50 -6.92
C LYS A 6 18.81 -42.98 -7.24
N SER A 7 18.33 -42.65 -8.41
CA SER A 7 17.95 -41.28 -8.76
C SER A 7 16.80 -40.85 -7.85
N LEU A 8 17.08 -39.94 -6.93
CA LEU A 8 16.04 -39.20 -6.22
C LEU A 8 15.35 -38.31 -7.25
N SER A 9 14.13 -38.65 -7.63
CA SER A 9 13.28 -37.79 -8.41
C SER A 9 13.04 -36.53 -7.58
N GLN A 10 13.63 -35.42 -8.00
CA GLN A 10 13.20 -34.11 -7.55
C GLN A 10 11.73 -33.98 -7.89
N SER A 11 10.86 -33.99 -6.90
CA SER A 11 9.46 -33.65 -7.05
C SER A 11 9.42 -32.19 -7.54
N VAL A 12 9.12 -32.00 -8.81
CA VAL A 12 8.84 -30.68 -9.39
C VAL A 12 7.60 -30.19 -8.64
N LEU A 13 7.79 -29.23 -7.75
CA LEU A 13 6.66 -28.55 -7.12
C LEU A 13 5.80 -27.96 -8.24
N PRO A 14 4.47 -28.10 -8.19
CA PRO A 14 3.61 -27.53 -9.21
C PRO A 14 3.87 -26.02 -9.29
N THR A 15 4.02 -25.52 -10.51
CA THR A 15 4.16 -24.08 -10.76
C THR A 15 2.96 -23.37 -10.13
N PRO A 16 3.15 -22.34 -9.28
CA PRO A 16 2.04 -21.64 -8.68
C PRO A 16 1.10 -21.09 -9.76
N GLU A 17 -0.19 -21.14 -9.48
CA GLU A 17 -1.18 -20.51 -10.37
C GLU A 17 -0.85 -19.02 -10.54
N PRO A 18 -1.02 -18.42 -11.73
CA PRO A 18 -0.70 -17.00 -11.94
C PRO A 18 -1.35 -16.07 -10.93
N ILE A 19 -0.59 -15.10 -10.41
CA ILE A 19 -1.07 -14.11 -9.42
C ILE A 19 -2.36 -13.45 -9.88
N LEU A 20 -2.47 -13.14 -11.19
CA LEU A 20 -3.65 -12.49 -11.77
C LEU A 20 -4.93 -13.31 -11.62
N ALA A 21 -4.88 -14.63 -11.76
CA ALA A 21 -6.05 -15.48 -11.59
C ALA A 21 -6.49 -15.55 -10.12
N ARG A 22 -5.54 -15.62 -9.21
CA ARG A 22 -5.79 -15.65 -7.75
C ARG A 22 -6.36 -14.34 -7.25
N VAL A 23 -5.82 -13.20 -7.68
CA VAL A 23 -6.33 -11.88 -7.27
C VAL A 23 -7.74 -11.62 -7.81
N GLU A 24 -8.11 -12.12 -8.99
CA GLU A 24 -9.48 -11.96 -9.49
C GLU A 24 -10.51 -12.65 -8.59
N ARG A 25 -10.18 -13.82 -8.02
CA ARG A 25 -11.06 -14.48 -7.03
C ARG A 25 -11.20 -13.65 -5.76
N ALA A 26 -10.08 -13.19 -5.18
CA ALA A 26 -10.11 -12.34 -3.99
C ALA A 26 -10.82 -10.98 -4.26
N ALA A 27 -10.59 -10.36 -5.42
CA ALA A 27 -11.26 -9.12 -5.82
C ALA A 27 -12.78 -9.31 -6.00
N THR A 28 -13.21 -10.48 -6.48
CA THR A 28 -14.64 -10.81 -6.58
C THR A 28 -15.29 -10.84 -5.19
N VAL A 29 -14.65 -11.47 -4.20
CA VAL A 29 -15.12 -11.44 -2.81
C VAL A 29 -15.13 -10.01 -2.27
N ALA A 30 -14.07 -9.24 -2.48
CA ALA A 30 -13.98 -7.85 -2.06
C ALA A 30 -15.11 -6.99 -2.66
N ALA A 31 -15.47 -7.18 -3.93
CA ALA A 31 -16.53 -6.45 -4.60
C ALA A 31 -17.92 -6.74 -4.02
N VAL A 32 -18.18 -7.99 -3.63
CA VAL A 32 -19.49 -8.39 -3.03
C VAL A 32 -19.72 -7.67 -1.69
N HIS A 33 -18.66 -7.52 -0.88
CA HIS A 33 -18.78 -6.97 0.47
C HIS A 33 -18.48 -5.46 0.56
N ALA A 34 -18.04 -4.82 -0.54
CA ALA A 34 -17.52 -3.46 -0.54
C ALA A 34 -18.49 -2.41 -0.02
N ASP A 35 -19.78 -2.51 -0.36
CA ASP A 35 -20.80 -1.55 0.07
C ASP A 35 -21.15 -1.72 1.57
N ALA A 36 -21.18 -2.96 2.09
CA ALA A 36 -21.36 -3.23 3.51
C ALA A 36 -20.16 -2.75 4.35
N VAL A 37 -18.95 -3.02 3.88
CA VAL A 37 -17.69 -2.55 4.50
C VAL A 37 -17.69 -1.02 4.65
N ASP A 38 -18.10 -0.29 3.60
CA ASP A 38 -18.20 1.17 3.65
C ASP A 38 -19.35 1.64 4.55
N ALA A 39 -20.55 1.11 4.40
CA ALA A 39 -21.71 1.54 5.16
C ALA A 39 -21.56 1.32 6.67
N GLU A 40 -21.02 0.17 7.06
CA GLU A 40 -20.83 -0.23 8.46
C GLU A 40 -19.52 0.32 9.05
N GLY A 41 -18.58 0.79 8.22
CA GLY A 41 -17.24 1.21 8.65
C GLY A 41 -16.45 0.06 9.27
N ARG A 42 -16.62 -1.16 8.76
CA ARG A 42 -16.02 -2.37 9.31
C ARG A 42 -14.82 -2.87 8.48
N PHE A 43 -13.96 -3.61 9.13
CA PHE A 43 -12.85 -4.31 8.47
C PHE A 43 -13.38 -5.29 7.41
N PRO A 44 -12.75 -5.38 6.21
CA PRO A 44 -13.15 -6.27 5.12
C PRO A 44 -12.64 -7.70 5.33
N GLU A 45 -13.11 -8.38 6.39
CA GLU A 45 -12.62 -9.68 6.84
C GLU A 45 -12.69 -10.73 5.73
N GLU A 46 -13.82 -10.80 5.01
CA GLU A 46 -14.05 -11.77 3.94
C GLU A 46 -13.02 -11.62 2.78
N ALA A 47 -12.68 -10.38 2.46
CA ALA A 47 -11.70 -10.10 1.41
C ALA A 47 -10.27 -10.42 1.85
N ILE A 48 -9.92 -10.14 3.11
CA ILE A 48 -8.60 -10.48 3.65
C ILE A 48 -8.45 -11.99 3.79
N ASP A 49 -9.48 -12.70 4.21
CA ASP A 49 -9.45 -14.16 4.27
C ASP A 49 -9.34 -14.78 2.86
N ALA A 50 -9.99 -14.20 1.86
CA ALA A 50 -9.79 -14.60 0.47
C ALA A 50 -8.34 -14.37 0.01
N LEU A 51 -7.71 -13.25 0.38
CA LEU A 51 -6.29 -12.99 0.09
C LEU A 51 -5.36 -14.00 0.78
N ARG A 52 -5.66 -14.40 2.01
CA ARG A 52 -4.94 -15.46 2.72
C ARG A 52 -5.10 -16.82 2.04
N ALA A 53 -6.33 -17.20 1.71
CA ALA A 53 -6.63 -18.46 1.03
C ALA A 53 -5.91 -18.57 -0.33
N GLU A 54 -5.82 -17.45 -1.05
CA GLU A 54 -5.11 -17.34 -2.32
C GLU A 54 -3.59 -17.12 -2.16
N LYS A 55 -3.07 -17.11 -0.94
CA LYS A 55 -1.64 -16.91 -0.59
C LYS A 55 -1.05 -15.62 -1.19
N LEU A 56 -1.81 -14.53 -1.15
CA LEU A 56 -1.42 -13.26 -1.77
C LEU A 56 -0.72 -12.30 -0.78
N LEU A 57 -0.69 -12.60 0.52
CA LEU A 57 -0.07 -11.67 1.49
C LEU A 57 1.46 -11.76 1.50
N ALA A 58 2.06 -12.91 1.19
CA ALA A 58 3.51 -13.11 1.22
C ALA A 58 4.17 -13.23 -0.17
N ILE A 59 3.51 -12.75 -1.24
CA ILE A 59 3.97 -12.97 -2.64
C ILE A 59 5.35 -12.36 -2.94
N MET A 60 5.75 -11.29 -2.25
CA MET A 60 7.06 -10.66 -2.45
C MET A 60 8.21 -11.42 -1.78
N VAL A 61 7.94 -12.33 -0.86
CA VAL A 61 9.00 -13.10 -0.19
C VAL A 61 9.80 -13.88 -1.24
N PRO A 62 11.16 -13.84 -1.17
CA PRO A 62 12.04 -14.44 -2.16
C PRO A 62 11.85 -15.96 -2.29
N ARG A 63 12.15 -16.48 -3.49
CA ARG A 63 12.01 -17.91 -3.81
C ARG A 63 12.94 -18.80 -3.01
N GLU A 64 14.13 -18.30 -2.66
CA GLU A 64 15.12 -18.99 -1.82
C GLU A 64 14.59 -19.25 -0.39
N LEU A 65 13.62 -18.47 0.08
CA LEU A 65 12.90 -18.70 1.34
C LEU A 65 11.57 -19.44 1.16
N GLY A 66 11.27 -19.90 -0.06
CA GLY A 66 10.04 -20.63 -0.38
C GLY A 66 8.87 -19.71 -0.81
N GLY A 67 9.09 -18.42 -0.99
CA GLY A 67 8.11 -17.47 -1.51
C GLY A 67 7.99 -17.48 -3.04
N GLU A 68 7.27 -16.53 -3.60
CA GLU A 68 7.08 -16.40 -5.05
C GLU A 68 8.04 -15.39 -5.69
N GLY A 69 8.58 -14.44 -4.90
CA GLY A 69 9.47 -13.39 -5.38
C GLY A 69 8.77 -12.46 -6.37
N ALA A 70 7.51 -12.12 -6.11
CA ALA A 70 6.74 -11.22 -6.97
C ALA A 70 7.39 -9.83 -7.02
N SER A 71 7.39 -9.23 -8.22
CA SER A 71 7.91 -7.89 -8.44
C SER A 71 7.01 -6.80 -7.84
N THR A 72 7.55 -5.58 -7.72
CA THR A 72 6.74 -4.41 -7.33
C THR A 72 5.62 -4.16 -8.35
N ALA A 73 5.85 -4.41 -9.64
CA ALA A 73 4.83 -4.28 -10.68
C ALA A 73 3.67 -5.27 -10.48
N ASP A 74 3.95 -6.53 -10.14
CA ASP A 74 2.92 -7.53 -9.81
C ASP A 74 2.05 -7.03 -8.65
N VAL A 75 2.67 -6.53 -7.58
CA VAL A 75 1.95 -6.02 -6.40
C VAL A 75 1.11 -4.79 -6.74
N VAL A 76 1.63 -3.87 -7.55
CA VAL A 76 0.86 -2.68 -7.99
C VAL A 76 -0.35 -3.09 -8.83
N ASP A 77 -0.24 -4.13 -9.68
CA ASP A 77 -1.38 -4.64 -10.44
C ASP A 77 -2.42 -5.31 -9.51
N VAL A 78 -1.99 -6.03 -8.48
CA VAL A 78 -2.89 -6.52 -7.41
C VAL A 78 -3.59 -5.36 -6.71
N CYS A 79 -2.86 -4.31 -6.32
CA CYS A 79 -3.42 -3.10 -5.70
C CYS A 79 -4.48 -2.43 -6.60
N TYR A 80 -4.21 -2.34 -7.91
CA TYR A 80 -5.16 -1.79 -8.87
C TYR A 80 -6.47 -2.61 -8.94
N ARG A 81 -6.38 -3.94 -8.98
CA ARG A 81 -7.55 -4.83 -9.06
C ARG A 81 -8.37 -4.79 -7.79
N LEU A 82 -7.72 -4.85 -6.63
CA LEU A 82 -8.39 -4.71 -5.34
C LEU A 82 -9.01 -3.33 -5.14
N GLY A 83 -8.29 -2.26 -5.50
CA GLY A 83 -8.81 -0.88 -5.44
C GLY A 83 -10.04 -0.66 -6.32
N ARG A 84 -10.11 -1.33 -7.48
CA ARG A 84 -11.27 -1.34 -8.37
C ARG A 84 -12.48 -2.04 -7.75
N ALA A 85 -12.27 -3.07 -6.96
CA ALA A 85 -13.30 -3.87 -6.29
C ALA A 85 -13.77 -3.21 -4.98
N CYS A 86 -12.83 -2.96 -4.07
CA CYS A 86 -13.03 -2.34 -2.76
C CYS A 86 -11.81 -1.51 -2.37
N ALA A 87 -11.98 -0.20 -2.28
CA ALA A 87 -10.90 0.74 -1.95
C ALA A 87 -10.21 0.41 -0.62
N ALA A 88 -11.00 0.11 0.42
CA ALA A 88 -10.47 -0.24 1.74
C ALA A 88 -9.60 -1.50 1.69
N THR A 89 -10.08 -2.58 1.04
CA THR A 89 -9.29 -3.81 0.84
C THR A 89 -8.00 -3.55 0.06
N GLY A 90 -8.09 -2.79 -1.04
CA GLY A 90 -6.90 -2.43 -1.83
C GLY A 90 -5.88 -1.64 -1.01
N MET A 91 -6.33 -0.69 -0.19
CA MET A 91 -5.45 0.12 0.65
C MET A 91 -4.82 -0.66 1.79
N ILE A 92 -5.57 -1.55 2.46
CA ILE A 92 -5.05 -2.48 3.47
C ILE A 92 -3.95 -3.34 2.85
N TYR A 93 -4.22 -3.93 1.69
CA TYR A 93 -3.25 -4.75 0.97
C TYR A 93 -1.99 -3.96 0.60
N ALA A 94 -2.15 -2.75 0.06
CA ALA A 94 -1.01 -1.90 -0.30
C ALA A 94 -0.16 -1.52 0.92
N MET A 95 -0.78 -1.09 2.02
CA MET A 95 -0.06 -0.74 3.26
C MET A 95 0.68 -1.94 3.85
N HIS A 96 0.08 -3.13 3.82
CA HIS A 96 0.72 -4.38 4.19
C HIS A 96 1.94 -4.66 3.31
N GLN A 97 1.79 -4.63 1.97
CA GLN A 97 2.88 -4.95 1.04
C GLN A 97 4.04 -3.94 1.11
N VAL A 98 3.79 -2.69 1.46
CA VAL A 98 4.87 -1.73 1.77
C VAL A 98 5.76 -2.24 2.91
N LYS A 99 5.17 -2.85 3.95
CA LYS A 99 5.95 -3.41 5.06
C LYS A 99 6.65 -4.71 4.67
N VAL A 100 5.99 -5.54 3.87
CA VAL A 100 6.62 -6.73 3.28
C VAL A 100 7.84 -6.35 2.45
N ALA A 101 7.73 -5.35 1.58
CA ALA A 101 8.83 -4.84 0.77
C ALA A 101 10.03 -4.36 1.61
N CYS A 102 9.76 -3.67 2.73
CA CYS A 102 10.82 -3.24 3.66
C CYS A 102 11.52 -4.45 4.30
N VAL A 103 10.76 -5.44 4.79
CA VAL A 103 11.31 -6.63 5.44
C VAL A 103 12.08 -7.48 4.43
N VAL A 104 11.52 -7.73 3.25
CA VAL A 104 12.15 -8.53 2.19
C VAL A 104 13.48 -7.91 1.76
N ARG A 105 13.49 -6.62 1.45
CA ARG A 105 14.70 -5.97 0.92
C ARG A 105 15.81 -5.84 1.96
N HIS A 106 15.47 -5.57 3.21
CA HIS A 106 16.45 -5.18 4.23
C HIS A 106 16.60 -6.20 5.36
N GLY A 107 15.81 -7.27 5.37
CA GLY A 107 15.89 -8.34 6.35
C GLY A 107 16.72 -9.55 5.92
N MET A 108 17.10 -9.66 4.66
CA MET A 108 17.95 -10.74 4.17
C MET A 108 19.33 -10.71 4.85
N GLY A 109 19.85 -11.89 5.21
CA GLY A 109 21.07 -12.05 5.99
C GLY A 109 20.88 -11.94 7.51
N SER A 110 19.67 -11.63 7.97
CA SER A 110 19.27 -11.66 9.39
C SER A 110 18.46 -12.91 9.67
N ALA A 111 18.97 -13.82 10.47
CA ALA A 111 18.32 -15.11 10.75
C ALA A 111 16.87 -14.94 11.30
N TRP A 112 16.66 -13.94 12.17
CA TRP A 112 15.31 -13.68 12.71
C TRP A 112 14.33 -13.23 11.60
N HIS A 113 14.78 -12.32 10.71
CA HIS A 113 13.90 -11.81 9.66
C HIS A 113 13.64 -12.84 8.56
N GLU A 114 14.61 -13.70 8.25
CA GLU A 114 14.42 -14.82 7.31
C GLU A 114 13.42 -15.84 7.87
N ASP A 115 13.51 -16.19 9.16
CA ASP A 115 12.53 -17.04 9.83
C ASP A 115 11.14 -16.37 9.88
N PHE A 116 11.09 -15.06 10.14
CA PHE A 116 9.82 -14.31 10.08
C PHE A 116 9.21 -14.34 8.68
N MET A 117 10.00 -14.18 7.62
CA MET A 117 9.53 -14.28 6.23
C MET A 117 9.01 -15.68 5.89
N ALA A 118 9.68 -16.75 6.37
CA ALA A 118 9.21 -18.12 6.21
C ALA A 118 7.83 -18.32 6.88
N ARG A 119 7.66 -17.80 8.10
CA ARG A 119 6.36 -17.85 8.80
C ARG A 119 5.29 -16.99 8.12
N MET A 120 5.67 -15.87 7.50
CA MET A 120 4.72 -15.09 6.68
C MET A 120 4.16 -15.90 5.52
N ILE A 121 4.97 -16.76 4.87
CA ILE A 121 4.50 -17.65 3.79
C ILE A 121 3.52 -18.67 4.35
N GLU A 122 3.86 -19.30 5.47
CA GLU A 122 3.06 -20.36 6.07
C GLU A 122 1.71 -19.85 6.59
N PHE A 123 1.72 -18.75 7.35
CA PHE A 123 0.54 -18.25 8.07
C PHE A 123 -0.15 -17.07 7.39
N GLN A 124 0.40 -16.57 6.29
CA GLN A 124 -0.14 -15.41 5.57
C GLN A 124 -0.42 -14.22 6.50
N PHE A 125 0.61 -13.79 7.25
CA PHE A 125 0.51 -12.69 8.22
C PHE A 125 0.12 -11.37 7.56
N LEU A 126 -0.81 -10.65 8.17
CA LEU A 126 -1.17 -9.28 7.82
C LEU A 126 -0.35 -8.31 8.68
N LEU A 127 0.49 -7.49 8.05
CA LEU A 127 1.39 -6.53 8.69
C LEU A 127 0.75 -5.13 8.73
N ALA A 128 0.57 -4.57 9.92
CA ALA A 128 0.18 -3.18 10.10
C ALA A 128 1.39 -2.25 10.22
N SER A 129 1.16 -0.98 9.98
CA SER A 129 2.18 0.08 10.03
C SER A 129 1.93 1.03 11.20
N SER A 130 2.95 1.24 12.04
CA SER A 130 2.96 2.28 13.06
C SER A 130 4.20 3.18 12.88
N THR A 131 4.11 4.15 11.96
CA THR A 131 5.24 5.01 11.58
C THR A 131 4.98 6.50 11.81
N THR A 132 3.80 6.87 12.33
CA THR A 132 3.42 8.25 12.65
C THR A 132 3.07 8.37 14.13
N GLU A 133 3.46 9.47 14.78
CA GLU A 133 3.15 9.79 16.17
C GLU A 133 2.22 10.99 16.27
N GLY A 134 1.44 11.08 17.37
CA GLY A 134 0.41 12.09 17.54
C GLY A 134 0.95 13.53 17.62
N GLY A 135 2.13 13.74 18.17
CA GLY A 135 2.76 15.05 18.32
C GLY A 135 3.48 15.59 17.08
N GLY A 136 3.87 14.71 16.15
CA GLY A 136 4.76 15.05 15.02
C GLY A 136 4.06 15.52 13.74
N GLY A 137 2.74 15.76 13.74
CA GLY A 137 2.00 16.17 12.52
C GLY A 137 2.17 15.22 11.33
N GLY A 138 2.40 13.92 11.59
CA GLY A 138 2.62 12.91 10.55
C GLY A 138 4.05 12.90 9.97
N ASN A 139 5.05 13.46 10.68
CA ASN A 139 6.45 13.39 10.25
C ASN A 139 7.01 11.97 10.47
N VAL A 140 7.22 11.23 9.38
CA VAL A 140 7.80 9.87 9.41
C VAL A 140 9.33 9.87 9.55
N ARG A 141 9.99 11.03 9.51
CA ARG A 141 11.45 11.17 9.63
C ARG A 141 11.92 11.48 11.05
N SER A 142 11.02 11.49 12.01
CA SER A 142 11.36 11.68 13.43
C SER A 142 10.47 10.78 14.29
N SER A 143 11.01 10.31 15.41
CA SER A 143 10.29 9.56 16.42
C SER A 143 10.61 10.12 17.82
N GLU A 144 9.60 10.25 18.66
CA GLU A 144 9.76 10.64 20.06
C GLU A 144 9.95 9.40 20.95
N ALA A 145 9.29 8.29 20.61
CA ALA A 145 9.33 7.05 21.39
C ALA A 145 10.70 6.35 21.23
N PRO A 146 11.51 6.20 22.30
CA PRO A 146 12.77 5.48 22.24
C PRO A 146 12.58 3.97 22.37
N VAL A 147 13.52 3.22 21.83
CA VAL A 147 13.74 1.83 22.22
C VAL A 147 14.46 1.81 23.57
N GLU A 148 13.84 1.23 24.56
CA GLU A 148 14.46 0.94 25.85
C GLU A 148 14.96 -0.50 25.90
N ARG A 149 16.13 -0.73 26.51
CA ARG A 149 16.73 -2.05 26.67
C ARG A 149 16.74 -2.43 28.14
N ILE A 150 15.86 -3.38 28.52
CA ILE A 150 15.64 -3.80 29.90
C ILE A 150 15.76 -5.32 29.95
N ASP A 151 16.60 -5.85 30.80
CA ASP A 151 16.81 -7.30 31.03
C ASP A 151 17.07 -8.08 29.71
N GLY A 152 17.86 -7.49 28.81
CA GLY A 152 18.24 -8.12 27.52
C GLY A 152 17.12 -8.11 26.46
N ARG A 153 16.01 -7.43 26.71
CA ARG A 153 14.90 -7.25 25.78
C ARG A 153 14.71 -5.81 25.38
N ILE A 154 14.11 -5.58 24.23
CA ILE A 154 13.67 -4.27 23.78
C ILE A 154 12.23 -3.99 24.23
N HIS A 155 12.01 -2.80 24.73
CA HIS A 155 10.72 -2.29 25.13
C HIS A 155 10.40 -1.05 24.33
N LEU A 156 9.14 -0.92 23.90
CA LEU A 156 8.64 0.26 23.19
C LEU A 156 7.24 0.62 23.71
N VAL A 157 7.09 1.89 24.07
CA VAL A 157 5.77 2.50 24.31
C VAL A 157 5.62 3.65 23.34
N ARG A 158 4.56 3.64 22.53
CA ARG A 158 4.36 4.59 21.46
C ARG A 158 2.89 4.96 21.30
N ASP A 159 2.60 6.25 21.29
CA ASP A 159 1.27 6.78 20.98
C ASP A 159 1.18 7.05 19.47
N ALA A 160 0.44 6.18 18.78
CA ALA A 160 0.20 6.29 17.36
C ALA A 160 -1.18 6.94 17.12
N SER A 161 -1.20 8.07 16.43
CA SER A 161 -2.45 8.73 16.03
C SER A 161 -3.32 7.85 15.15
N VAL A 162 -2.68 6.98 14.36
CA VAL A 162 -3.35 6.08 13.39
C VAL A 162 -2.54 4.80 13.25
N ILE A 163 -3.18 3.64 13.45
CA ILE A 163 -2.70 2.33 12.98
C ILE A 163 -3.84 1.67 12.20
N SER A 164 -3.77 1.74 10.89
CA SER A 164 -4.77 1.10 10.02
C SER A 164 -4.84 -0.39 10.32
N TYR A 165 -6.05 -0.93 10.47
CA TYR A 165 -6.32 -2.35 10.79
C TYR A 165 -5.44 -2.92 11.92
N GLY A 166 -4.94 -2.10 12.83
CA GLY A 166 -4.01 -2.51 13.89
C GLY A 166 -4.58 -3.62 14.79
N ALA A 167 -5.87 -3.60 15.08
CA ALA A 167 -6.54 -4.62 15.87
C ALA A 167 -6.56 -6.00 15.19
N GLN A 168 -6.62 -6.05 13.85
CA GLN A 168 -6.71 -7.25 13.02
C GLN A 168 -5.35 -7.77 12.53
N ALA A 169 -4.29 -6.97 12.69
CA ALA A 169 -2.96 -7.32 12.21
C ALA A 169 -2.32 -8.46 13.02
N ASP A 170 -1.54 -9.29 12.34
CA ASP A 170 -0.76 -10.38 12.93
C ASP A 170 0.63 -9.89 13.40
N ALA A 171 1.12 -8.78 12.81
CA ALA A 171 2.33 -8.11 13.23
C ALA A 171 2.21 -6.59 13.01
N VAL A 172 2.96 -5.81 13.80
CA VAL A 172 3.11 -4.36 13.63
C VAL A 172 4.56 -4.06 13.27
N VAL A 173 4.75 -3.34 12.16
CA VAL A 173 6.05 -2.80 11.75
C VAL A 173 6.08 -1.32 12.13
N THR A 174 6.94 -0.97 13.08
CA THR A 174 6.94 0.35 13.74
C THR A 174 8.31 1.02 13.68
N THR A 175 8.32 2.35 13.55
CA THR A 175 9.54 3.13 13.80
C THR A 175 9.66 3.46 15.29
N ALA A 176 10.89 3.61 15.73
CA ALA A 176 11.21 4.11 17.06
C ALA A 176 12.56 4.85 17.00
N ARG A 177 12.80 5.78 17.92
CA ARG A 177 14.12 6.34 18.14
C ARG A 177 15.04 5.23 18.66
N ARG A 178 16.28 5.15 18.15
CA ARG A 178 17.21 4.04 18.42
C ARG A 178 17.48 3.80 19.91
N ALA A 179 17.55 4.87 20.71
CA ALA A 179 17.75 4.84 22.14
C ALA A 179 17.24 6.16 22.76
N ALA A 180 17.16 6.23 24.08
CA ALA A 180 16.68 7.41 24.80
C ALA A 180 17.55 8.67 24.58
N ASP A 181 18.84 8.48 24.39
CA ASP A 181 19.84 9.54 24.12
C ASP A 181 20.08 9.82 22.63
N ALA A 182 19.48 9.03 21.72
CA ALA A 182 19.60 9.26 20.29
C ALA A 182 18.79 10.48 19.84
N GLY A 183 19.19 11.09 18.73
CA GLY A 183 18.43 12.18 18.11
C GLY A 183 17.09 11.67 17.53
N ALA A 184 16.08 12.54 17.42
CA ALA A 184 14.76 12.19 16.92
C ALA A 184 14.77 11.59 15.48
N ALA A 185 15.75 11.96 14.67
CA ALA A 185 15.94 11.44 13.31
C ALA A 185 16.68 10.09 13.28
N ASP A 186 17.40 9.73 14.34
CA ASP A 186 18.07 8.43 14.44
C ASP A 186 17.07 7.33 14.82
N GLN A 187 16.42 6.80 13.81
CA GLN A 187 15.35 5.83 13.95
C GLN A 187 15.78 4.43 13.54
N VAL A 188 15.08 3.46 14.11
CA VAL A 188 15.08 2.06 13.72
C VAL A 188 13.68 1.64 13.26
N LEU A 189 13.59 0.62 12.42
CA LEU A 189 12.35 -0.07 12.08
C LEU A 189 12.33 -1.42 12.81
N ILE A 190 11.22 -1.75 13.46
CA ILE A 190 11.09 -2.93 14.29
C ILE A 190 9.85 -3.73 13.86
N VAL A 191 9.96 -5.04 13.86
CA VAL A 191 8.84 -5.95 13.60
C VAL A 191 8.41 -6.61 14.91
N PHE A 192 7.20 -6.31 15.38
CA PHE A 192 6.61 -6.98 16.53
C PHE A 192 5.47 -7.89 16.08
N GLU A 193 5.53 -9.17 16.38
CA GLU A 193 4.44 -10.12 16.17
C GLU A 193 3.34 -9.92 17.22
N LYS A 194 2.12 -10.38 16.92
CA LYS A 194 0.94 -10.22 17.81
C LYS A 194 1.19 -10.58 19.27
N ARG A 195 1.98 -11.60 19.52
CA ARG A 195 2.36 -12.04 20.88
C ARG A 195 3.28 -11.07 21.63
N ASN A 196 3.92 -10.16 20.92
CA ASN A 196 4.92 -9.22 21.45
C ASN A 196 4.35 -7.85 21.79
N TYR A 197 3.10 -7.55 21.45
CA TYR A 197 2.53 -6.23 21.67
C TYR A 197 1.07 -6.26 22.12
N SER A 198 0.65 -5.17 22.73
CA SER A 198 -0.74 -4.83 22.98
C SER A 198 -1.07 -3.46 22.38
N LEU A 199 -2.32 -3.28 21.96
CA LEU A 199 -2.85 -2.03 21.45
C LEU A 199 -4.02 -1.58 22.33
N GLU A 200 -3.89 -0.44 22.96
CA GLU A 200 -4.96 0.22 23.68
C GLU A 200 -5.54 1.31 22.77
N LYS A 201 -6.82 1.19 22.43
CA LYS A 201 -7.49 2.12 21.52
C LYS A 201 -7.64 3.50 22.16
N THR A 202 -7.12 4.54 21.51
CA THR A 202 -7.15 5.93 21.97
C THR A 202 -8.06 6.82 21.13
N GLY A 203 -8.46 6.38 19.92
CA GLY A 203 -9.31 7.13 19.01
C GLY A 203 -10.17 6.23 18.12
N GLY A 204 -11.19 6.81 17.49
CA GLY A 204 -12.08 6.14 16.53
C GLY A 204 -11.61 6.32 15.09
N TRP A 205 -12.42 5.79 14.15
CA TRP A 205 -12.26 5.96 12.70
C TRP A 205 -13.64 6.20 12.05
N ASP A 206 -14.20 7.37 12.29
CA ASP A 206 -15.42 7.82 11.62
C ASP A 206 -15.06 8.89 10.59
N THR A 207 -15.02 8.49 9.33
CA THR A 207 -14.45 9.26 8.23
C THR A 207 -15.38 9.27 7.02
N LEU A 208 -15.14 10.21 6.11
CA LEU A 208 -15.90 10.39 4.87
C LEU A 208 -15.78 9.15 3.95
N GLY A 209 -14.58 8.63 3.78
CA GLY A 209 -14.23 7.48 2.95
C GLY A 209 -13.14 6.65 3.59
N MET A 210 -12.71 5.57 2.93
CA MET A 210 -11.75 4.59 3.46
C MET A 210 -12.18 4.02 4.83
N ARG A 211 -13.48 3.95 5.08
CA ARG A 211 -14.05 3.60 6.38
C ARG A 211 -13.63 2.21 6.84
N GLY A 212 -13.54 1.26 5.89
CA GLY A 212 -13.14 -0.12 6.15
C GLY A 212 -11.65 -0.33 6.47
N THR A 213 -10.79 0.69 6.38
CA THR A 213 -9.39 0.55 6.82
C THR A 213 -9.25 0.52 8.35
N CYS A 214 -10.29 0.88 9.10
CA CYS A 214 -10.33 0.86 10.56
C CYS A 214 -9.09 1.49 11.20
N SER A 215 -8.69 2.68 10.71
CA SER A 215 -7.44 3.37 11.03
C SER A 215 -7.56 4.14 12.36
N ALA A 216 -7.83 3.43 13.42
CA ALA A 216 -7.98 4.03 14.76
C ALA A 216 -6.65 4.49 15.36
N GLY A 217 -6.72 5.36 16.36
CA GLY A 217 -5.59 5.71 17.22
C GLY A 217 -5.34 4.63 18.27
N PHE A 218 -4.06 4.40 18.60
CA PHE A 218 -3.66 3.40 19.59
C PHE A 218 -2.45 3.84 20.39
N SER A 219 -2.41 3.45 21.67
CA SER A 219 -1.18 3.35 22.45
C SER A 219 -0.63 1.93 22.24
N LEU A 220 0.54 1.83 21.63
CA LEU A 220 1.26 0.59 21.38
C LEU A 220 2.25 0.35 22.51
N LYS A 221 2.14 -0.81 23.19
CA LYS A 221 3.12 -1.30 24.15
C LYS A 221 3.69 -2.63 23.63
N ALA A 222 4.99 -2.69 23.43
CA ALA A 222 5.64 -3.86 22.85
C ALA A 222 6.90 -4.26 23.62
N VAL A 223 7.14 -5.57 23.69
CA VAL A 223 8.34 -6.17 24.29
C VAL A 223 8.85 -7.26 23.34
N GLY A 224 10.09 -7.14 22.92
CA GLY A 224 10.67 -8.04 21.93
C GLY A 224 12.14 -8.34 22.17
N GLU A 225 12.79 -8.87 21.15
CA GLU A 225 14.21 -9.18 21.12
C GLU A 225 14.94 -8.16 20.24
N GLU A 226 16.22 -7.90 20.50
CA GLU A 226 17.06 -7.01 19.68
C GLU A 226 17.07 -7.44 18.20
N ALA A 227 17.00 -8.74 17.92
CA ALA A 227 16.96 -9.30 16.58
C ALA A 227 15.72 -8.90 15.75
N GLN A 228 14.67 -8.36 16.38
CA GLN A 228 13.47 -7.83 15.70
C GLN A 228 13.67 -6.44 15.11
N ILE A 229 14.76 -5.75 15.49
CA ILE A 229 15.17 -4.49 14.86
C ILE A 229 15.79 -4.82 13.49
N MET A 230 15.32 -4.12 12.47
CA MET A 230 15.90 -4.24 11.12
C MET A 230 17.41 -3.93 11.13
N PRO A 231 18.24 -4.71 10.40
CA PRO A 231 19.70 -4.61 10.48
C PRO A 231 20.29 -3.33 9.85
N VAL A 232 19.47 -2.55 9.17
CA VAL A 232 19.89 -1.29 8.53
C VAL A 232 19.14 -0.08 9.12
N ALA A 233 19.76 1.11 9.04
CA ALA A 233 19.15 2.35 9.52
C ALA A 233 17.82 2.63 8.79
N TYR A 234 16.85 3.19 9.52
CA TYR A 234 15.54 3.50 8.95
C TYR A 234 15.60 4.47 7.78
N GLU A 235 16.52 5.41 7.77
CA GLU A 235 16.70 6.34 6.65
C GLU A 235 16.95 5.60 5.32
N THR A 236 17.76 4.53 5.36
CA THR A 236 18.00 3.66 4.21
C THR A 236 16.73 2.92 3.79
N ILE A 237 16.02 2.32 4.77
CA ILE A 237 14.75 1.64 4.50
C ILE A 237 13.72 2.60 3.93
N HIS A 238 13.64 3.80 4.49
CA HIS A 238 12.71 4.85 4.08
C HIS A 238 12.92 5.26 2.61
N SER A 239 14.16 5.59 2.24
CA SER A 239 14.48 6.09 0.89
C SER A 239 14.44 5.00 -0.18
N GLN A 240 14.89 3.79 0.14
CA GLN A 240 15.06 2.72 -0.87
C GLN A 240 13.84 1.81 -1.03
N SER A 241 12.98 1.72 -0.02
CA SER A 241 11.85 0.78 -0.02
C SER A 241 10.55 1.42 0.41
N MET A 242 10.48 2.03 1.59
CA MET A 242 9.20 2.44 2.17
C MET A 242 8.49 3.49 1.32
N VAL A 243 9.18 4.57 0.94
CA VAL A 243 8.59 5.65 0.14
C VAL A 243 8.28 5.20 -1.28
N PRO A 244 9.24 4.58 -2.03
CA PRO A 244 8.94 4.13 -3.39
C PRO A 244 7.79 3.13 -3.44
N SER A 245 7.83 2.09 -2.61
CA SER A 245 6.77 1.08 -2.58
C SER A 245 5.42 1.68 -2.18
N ALA A 246 5.39 2.56 -1.17
CA ALA A 246 4.16 3.22 -0.75
C ALA A 246 3.54 4.04 -1.89
N HIS A 247 4.30 4.89 -2.53
CA HIS A 247 3.78 5.79 -3.55
C HIS A 247 3.34 5.04 -4.81
N LEU A 248 4.05 3.97 -5.20
CA LEU A 248 3.67 3.13 -6.33
C LEU A 248 2.40 2.31 -6.02
N MET A 249 2.36 1.61 -4.89
CA MET A 249 1.25 0.73 -4.52
C MET A 249 -0.02 1.52 -4.22
N TRP A 250 0.06 2.66 -3.51
CA TRP A 250 -1.10 3.53 -3.28
C TRP A 250 -1.63 4.13 -4.57
N SER A 251 -0.73 4.56 -5.49
CA SER A 251 -1.13 5.03 -6.82
C SER A 251 -1.88 3.95 -7.60
N GLY A 252 -1.45 2.68 -7.46
CA GLY A 252 -2.17 1.52 -8.01
C GLY A 252 -3.59 1.41 -7.46
N VAL A 253 -3.77 1.55 -6.13
CA VAL A 253 -5.10 1.54 -5.50
C VAL A 253 -5.97 2.68 -6.00
N TRP A 254 -5.46 3.91 -6.04
CA TRP A 254 -6.22 5.08 -6.51
C TRP A 254 -6.60 4.99 -7.98
N ALA A 255 -5.70 4.47 -8.81
CA ALA A 255 -6.02 4.16 -10.21
C ALA A 255 -7.10 3.07 -10.32
N GLY A 256 -7.10 2.09 -9.43
CA GLY A 256 -8.16 1.08 -9.32
C GLY A 256 -9.51 1.69 -8.96
N ILE A 257 -9.57 2.55 -7.94
CA ILE A 257 -10.79 3.29 -7.56
C ILE A 257 -11.31 4.10 -8.75
N ALA A 258 -10.43 4.84 -9.42
CA ALA A 258 -10.78 5.61 -10.60
C ALA A 258 -11.32 4.72 -11.74
N ALA A 259 -10.70 3.56 -11.97
CA ALA A 259 -11.16 2.58 -12.96
C ALA A 259 -12.55 2.02 -12.62
N GLY A 260 -12.83 1.73 -11.34
CA GLY A 260 -14.15 1.30 -10.88
C GLY A 260 -15.24 2.33 -11.15
N ALA A 261 -14.93 3.61 -10.89
CA ALA A 261 -15.83 4.73 -11.18
C ALA A 261 -16.10 4.89 -12.69
N VAL A 262 -15.03 4.83 -13.50
CA VAL A 262 -15.12 4.92 -14.97
C VAL A 262 -15.92 3.74 -15.54
N GLU A 263 -15.78 2.53 -14.99
CA GLU A 263 -16.56 1.37 -15.44
C GLU A 263 -18.05 1.53 -15.17
N ARG A 264 -18.43 2.06 -14.01
CA ARG A 264 -19.82 2.37 -13.67
C ARG A 264 -20.38 3.47 -14.60
N ALA A 265 -19.60 4.50 -14.85
CA ALA A 265 -19.94 5.55 -15.83
C ALA A 265 -20.11 4.98 -17.25
N ARG A 266 -19.23 4.09 -17.67
CA ARG A 266 -19.33 3.41 -18.97
C ARG A 266 -20.61 2.59 -19.11
N LYS A 267 -20.99 1.84 -18.06
CA LYS A 267 -22.23 1.07 -18.02
C LYS A 267 -23.44 1.98 -18.21
N TYR A 268 -23.47 3.12 -17.50
CA TYR A 268 -24.52 4.12 -17.63
C TYR A 268 -24.57 4.73 -19.05
N MET A 269 -23.43 5.21 -19.57
CA MET A 269 -23.33 5.83 -20.90
C MET A 269 -23.82 4.88 -22.00
N ARG A 270 -23.41 3.61 -21.97
CA ARG A 270 -23.86 2.61 -22.94
C ARG A 270 -25.36 2.37 -22.88
N LYS A 271 -25.94 2.38 -21.69
CA LYS A 271 -27.40 2.24 -21.52
C LYS A 271 -28.14 3.46 -22.06
N ALA A 272 -27.67 4.66 -21.76
CA ALA A 272 -28.27 5.91 -22.21
C ALA A 272 -28.19 6.10 -23.73
N ALA A 273 -27.09 5.69 -24.37
CA ALA A 273 -26.91 5.82 -25.81
C ALA A 273 -27.78 4.85 -26.66
N ARG A 274 -28.46 3.86 -26.05
CA ARG A 274 -29.32 2.92 -26.80
C ARG A 274 -30.54 3.59 -27.45
N GLY A 275 -30.91 4.79 -27.00
CA GLY A 275 -32.01 5.60 -27.58
C GLY A 275 -31.64 6.31 -28.90
N GLY A 276 -30.39 6.21 -29.37
CA GLY A 276 -29.94 6.83 -30.64
C GLY A 276 -29.25 8.18 -30.45
N ASP A 277 -29.54 8.90 -29.36
CA ASP A 277 -28.91 10.19 -29.05
C ASP A 277 -27.66 10.02 -28.19
N LEU A 278 -26.67 10.89 -28.38
CA LEU A 278 -25.48 10.91 -27.52
C LEU A 278 -25.85 11.49 -26.15
N PRO A 279 -25.51 10.80 -25.05
CA PRO A 279 -25.80 11.29 -23.69
C PRO A 279 -25.09 12.63 -23.43
N PRO A 280 -25.73 13.62 -22.78
CA PRO A 280 -25.13 14.94 -22.51
C PRO A 280 -23.87 14.85 -21.63
N GLY A 281 -23.73 13.80 -20.82
CA GLY A 281 -22.54 13.56 -19.97
C GLY A 281 -21.32 12.99 -20.71
N LEU A 282 -21.43 12.71 -22.02
CA LEU A 282 -20.34 12.07 -22.79
C LEU A 282 -19.01 12.82 -22.78
N PRO A 283 -18.95 14.17 -22.83
CA PRO A 283 -17.69 14.89 -22.72
C PRO A 283 -16.96 14.65 -21.40
N HIS A 284 -17.69 14.60 -20.29
CA HIS A 284 -17.12 14.26 -18.96
C HIS A 284 -16.63 12.80 -18.91
N PHE A 285 -17.36 11.87 -19.50
CA PHE A 285 -16.92 10.48 -19.60
C PHE A 285 -15.62 10.36 -20.42
N THR A 286 -15.52 11.08 -21.53
CA THR A 286 -14.31 11.15 -22.36
C THR A 286 -13.13 11.68 -21.56
N LYS A 287 -13.33 12.76 -20.77
CA LYS A 287 -12.29 13.31 -19.89
C LYS A 287 -11.87 12.32 -18.81
N ALA A 288 -12.80 11.62 -18.17
CA ALA A 288 -12.50 10.58 -17.20
C ALA A 288 -11.65 9.44 -17.78
N LEU A 289 -11.96 9.00 -19.01
CA LEU A 289 -11.15 8.00 -19.73
C LEU A 289 -9.74 8.52 -20.06
N ALA A 290 -9.61 9.78 -20.49
CA ALA A 290 -8.33 10.39 -20.79
C ALA A 290 -7.46 10.47 -19.53
N ASN A 291 -8.01 10.96 -18.42
CA ASN A 291 -7.32 11.06 -17.15
C ASN A 291 -6.88 9.67 -16.64
N LEU A 292 -7.74 8.65 -16.73
CA LEU A 292 -7.37 7.27 -16.34
C LEU A 292 -6.22 6.71 -17.17
N ARG A 293 -6.16 7.03 -18.47
CA ARG A 293 -5.03 6.64 -19.34
C ARG A 293 -3.74 7.32 -18.90
N THR A 294 -3.79 8.64 -18.66
CA THR A 294 -2.64 9.41 -18.15
C THR A 294 -2.14 8.87 -16.83
N LEU A 295 -3.04 8.64 -15.88
CA LEU A 295 -2.70 8.07 -14.57
C LEU A 295 -1.98 6.71 -14.68
N ARG A 296 -2.51 5.81 -15.51
CA ARG A 296 -1.88 4.51 -15.74
C ARG A 296 -0.51 4.61 -16.41
N ALA A 297 -0.34 5.51 -17.36
CA ALA A 297 0.93 5.76 -18.04
C ALA A 297 1.98 6.31 -17.05
N LEU A 298 1.60 7.26 -16.20
CA LEU A 298 2.45 7.82 -15.16
C LEU A 298 2.94 6.75 -14.16
N ILE A 299 2.02 5.90 -13.69
CA ILE A 299 2.38 4.80 -12.78
C ILE A 299 3.31 3.81 -13.48
N ALA A 300 3.03 3.42 -14.72
CA ALA A 300 3.85 2.47 -15.47
C ALA A 300 5.27 3.00 -15.72
N ALA A 301 5.42 4.27 -16.08
CA ALA A 301 6.73 4.90 -16.26
C ALA A 301 7.52 4.93 -14.93
N SER A 302 6.87 5.30 -13.82
CA SER A 302 7.49 5.34 -12.49
C SER A 302 7.87 3.94 -12.00
N LEU A 303 7.07 2.91 -12.28
CA LEU A 303 7.40 1.50 -12.01
C LEU A 303 8.66 1.08 -12.75
N THR A 304 8.69 1.29 -14.06
CA THR A 304 9.85 0.94 -14.89
C THR A 304 11.11 1.62 -14.37
N ARG A 305 11.04 2.91 -14.00
CA ARG A 305 12.15 3.63 -13.42
C ARG A 305 12.61 3.02 -12.10
N TYR A 306 11.68 2.71 -11.19
CA TYR A 306 11.99 2.08 -9.90
C TYR A 306 12.67 0.72 -10.09
N GLU A 307 12.12 -0.14 -10.95
CA GLU A 307 12.64 -1.47 -11.22
C GLU A 307 14.06 -1.42 -11.83
N ASN A 308 14.31 -0.47 -12.71
CA ASN A 308 15.66 -0.26 -13.27
C ASN A 308 16.69 0.22 -12.26
N LEU A 309 16.26 0.87 -11.18
CA LEU A 309 17.14 1.43 -10.14
C LEU A 309 17.19 0.58 -8.88
N GLN A 310 16.40 -0.48 -8.77
CA GLN A 310 16.28 -1.25 -7.51
C GLN A 310 17.60 -1.82 -7.00
N ASP A 311 18.55 -2.11 -7.89
CA ASP A 311 19.87 -2.65 -7.54
C ASP A 311 20.94 -1.56 -7.36
N ASP A 312 20.58 -0.27 -7.48
CA ASP A 312 21.44 0.87 -7.22
C ASP A 312 20.94 1.69 -6.01
N PRO A 313 21.43 1.38 -4.79
CA PRO A 313 21.04 2.08 -3.57
C PRO A 313 21.33 3.58 -3.60
N LYS A 314 22.37 4.03 -4.33
CA LYS A 314 22.72 5.45 -4.45
C LYS A 314 21.72 6.18 -5.33
N ALA A 315 21.35 5.59 -6.45
CA ALA A 315 20.34 6.14 -7.34
C ALA A 315 18.99 6.25 -6.65
N LEU A 316 18.55 5.22 -5.91
CA LEU A 316 17.31 5.25 -5.13
C LEU A 316 17.32 6.33 -4.04
N SER A 317 18.46 6.67 -3.47
CA SER A 317 18.59 7.71 -2.44
C SER A 317 18.89 9.10 -3.03
N SER A 318 19.00 9.23 -4.35
CA SER A 318 19.29 10.50 -5.02
C SER A 318 18.12 11.49 -4.88
N VAL A 319 18.45 12.80 -4.85
CA VAL A 319 17.46 13.87 -4.79
C VAL A 319 16.49 13.78 -5.97
N ASP A 320 16.98 13.48 -7.17
CA ASP A 320 16.20 13.37 -8.39
C ASP A 320 15.17 12.23 -8.31
N PHE A 321 15.60 11.01 -7.94
CA PHE A 321 14.66 9.90 -7.77
C PHE A 321 13.64 10.17 -6.66
N GLN A 322 14.10 10.67 -5.50
CA GLN A 322 13.22 10.98 -4.37
C GLN A 322 12.21 12.10 -4.73
N THR A 323 12.61 13.10 -5.49
CA THR A 323 11.71 14.12 -5.99
C THR A 323 10.65 13.51 -6.92
N SER A 324 11.07 12.72 -7.92
CA SER A 324 10.14 12.14 -8.89
C SER A 324 9.13 11.17 -8.23
N ILE A 325 9.57 10.34 -7.29
CA ILE A 325 8.66 9.37 -6.65
C ILE A 325 7.67 10.06 -5.69
N ASN A 326 8.06 11.17 -5.08
CA ASN A 326 7.14 11.99 -4.28
C ASN A 326 6.13 12.76 -5.17
N LEU A 327 6.56 13.28 -6.32
CA LEU A 327 5.67 13.92 -7.30
C LEU A 327 4.68 12.90 -7.89
N LEU A 328 5.10 11.65 -8.15
CA LEU A 328 4.15 10.59 -8.54
C LEU A 328 2.96 10.51 -7.58
N LYS A 329 3.21 10.57 -6.25
CA LYS A 329 2.12 10.51 -5.25
C LYS A 329 1.16 11.67 -5.38
N VAL A 330 1.69 12.88 -5.56
CA VAL A 330 0.88 14.10 -5.73
C VAL A 330 0.03 13.98 -6.98
N ASP A 331 0.66 13.79 -8.13
CA ASP A 331 -0.01 13.76 -9.42
C ASP A 331 -1.02 12.62 -9.53
N ALA A 332 -0.65 11.42 -9.07
CA ALA A 332 -1.54 10.27 -9.11
C ALA A 332 -2.79 10.48 -8.25
N SER A 333 -2.65 11.07 -7.07
CA SER A 333 -3.79 11.35 -6.18
C SER A 333 -4.73 12.40 -6.79
N GLU A 334 -4.22 13.46 -7.37
CA GLU A 334 -5.01 14.53 -7.98
C GLU A 334 -5.72 14.08 -9.26
N ILE A 335 -5.00 13.37 -10.15
CA ILE A 335 -5.59 12.81 -11.37
C ILE A 335 -6.67 11.78 -11.03
N ALA A 336 -6.48 10.95 -9.99
CA ALA A 336 -7.49 9.99 -9.55
C ALA A 336 -8.77 10.70 -9.08
N VAL A 337 -8.66 11.75 -8.25
CA VAL A 337 -9.80 12.57 -7.80
C VAL A 337 -10.53 13.18 -9.00
N GLU A 338 -9.81 13.83 -9.92
CA GLU A 338 -10.40 14.44 -11.10
C GLU A 338 -11.09 13.40 -12.00
N THR A 339 -10.51 12.20 -12.12
CA THR A 339 -11.11 11.09 -12.88
C THR A 339 -12.45 10.69 -12.31
N VAL A 340 -12.54 10.49 -11.00
CA VAL A 340 -13.78 10.07 -10.32
C VAL A 340 -14.82 11.19 -10.37
N LEU A 341 -14.44 12.46 -10.19
CA LEU A 341 -15.33 13.61 -10.34
C LEU A 341 -15.92 13.70 -11.76
N ASN A 342 -15.11 13.49 -12.80
CA ASN A 342 -15.61 13.47 -14.17
C ASN A 342 -16.52 12.26 -14.45
N ALA A 343 -16.22 11.09 -13.88
CA ALA A 343 -17.11 9.93 -13.93
C ALA A 343 -18.47 10.24 -13.27
N MET A 344 -18.47 10.89 -12.10
CA MET A 344 -19.69 11.34 -11.41
C MET A 344 -20.49 12.32 -12.27
N ARG A 345 -19.85 13.37 -12.83
CA ARG A 345 -20.50 14.35 -13.70
C ARG A 345 -21.11 13.72 -14.94
N SER A 346 -20.46 12.69 -15.49
CA SER A 346 -20.98 12.01 -16.68
C SER A 346 -22.28 11.26 -16.40
N THR A 347 -22.46 10.72 -15.21
CA THR A 347 -23.65 9.93 -14.82
C THR A 347 -24.76 10.78 -14.18
N GLY A 348 -24.43 12.01 -13.79
CA GLY A 348 -25.37 12.94 -13.16
C GLY A 348 -26.03 12.35 -11.92
N LEU A 349 -27.34 12.57 -11.76
CA LEU A 349 -28.08 12.10 -10.58
C LEU A 349 -28.01 10.59 -10.36
N SER A 350 -27.93 9.79 -11.43
CA SER A 350 -27.82 8.34 -11.33
C SER A 350 -26.54 7.87 -10.64
N GLY A 351 -25.39 8.52 -10.90
CA GLY A 351 -24.14 8.24 -10.22
C GLY A 351 -24.04 8.85 -8.82
N TYR A 352 -24.77 9.94 -8.59
CA TYR A 352 -24.79 10.65 -7.31
C TYR A 352 -25.61 9.93 -6.24
N ARG A 353 -26.66 9.22 -6.63
CA ARG A 353 -27.51 8.44 -5.71
C ARG A 353 -26.77 7.20 -5.22
N ASN A 354 -26.97 6.83 -3.95
CA ASN A 354 -26.36 5.62 -3.35
C ASN A 354 -27.13 4.33 -3.67
N ASP A 355 -28.42 4.43 -4.07
CA ASP A 355 -29.34 3.32 -4.29
C ASP A 355 -29.41 2.85 -5.76
N THR A 356 -28.41 3.18 -6.58
CA THR A 356 -28.33 2.76 -7.98
C THR A 356 -27.14 1.83 -8.22
N ASP A 357 -27.27 0.95 -9.23
CA ASP A 357 -26.21 0.04 -9.68
C ASP A 357 -25.01 0.73 -10.37
N VAL A 358 -25.15 2.04 -10.63
CA VAL A 358 -24.11 2.91 -11.21
C VAL A 358 -23.63 3.99 -10.24
N SER A 359 -23.97 3.89 -8.96
CA SER A 359 -23.54 4.82 -7.92
C SER A 359 -22.01 4.97 -7.92
N ILE A 360 -21.52 6.20 -7.90
CA ILE A 360 -20.08 6.57 -7.79
C ILE A 360 -19.77 7.15 -6.40
N GLY A 361 -20.78 7.28 -5.54
CA GLY A 361 -20.68 7.93 -4.23
C GLY A 361 -19.56 7.36 -3.37
N ARG A 362 -19.46 6.03 -3.22
CA ARG A 362 -18.38 5.38 -2.46
C ARG A 362 -17.01 5.66 -3.05
N HIS A 363 -16.85 5.51 -4.38
CA HIS A 363 -15.59 5.79 -5.06
C HIS A 363 -15.12 7.24 -4.85
N LEU A 364 -16.05 8.19 -4.87
CA LEU A 364 -15.74 9.61 -4.63
C LEU A 364 -15.29 9.83 -3.18
N ARG A 365 -16.00 9.30 -2.20
CA ARG A 365 -15.62 9.44 -0.80
C ARG A 365 -14.25 8.82 -0.53
N ASP A 366 -13.99 7.63 -1.08
CA ASP A 366 -12.74 6.92 -0.88
C ASP A 366 -11.55 7.63 -1.54
N VAL A 367 -11.70 8.10 -2.79
CA VAL A 367 -10.59 8.74 -3.53
C VAL A 367 -10.21 10.10 -2.93
N LEU A 368 -11.14 10.82 -2.30
CA LEU A 368 -10.85 12.10 -1.63
C LEU A 368 -9.85 11.98 -0.48
N SER A 369 -9.61 10.76 0.04
CA SER A 369 -8.54 10.49 0.99
C SER A 369 -7.14 10.62 0.38
N SER A 370 -7.00 10.47 -0.94
CA SER A 370 -5.70 10.35 -1.59
C SER A 370 -4.79 11.60 -1.50
N PRO A 371 -5.27 12.85 -1.67
CA PRO A 371 -4.45 14.04 -1.46
C PRO A 371 -4.11 14.29 0.02
N ILE A 372 -4.94 13.77 0.94
CA ILE A 372 -4.82 13.99 2.39
C ILE A 372 -3.84 13.00 3.01
N MET A 373 -3.85 11.75 2.56
CA MET A 373 -2.93 10.72 3.01
C MET A 373 -1.49 11.09 2.64
N ILE A 374 -0.60 11.27 3.65
CA ILE A 374 0.71 11.93 3.46
C ILE A 374 0.52 13.23 2.67
N ASN A 375 -0.17 14.17 3.23
CA ASN A 375 -0.66 15.43 2.68
C ASN A 375 0.17 16.01 1.51
N ASN A 376 -0.48 16.25 0.35
CA ASN A 376 0.17 16.77 -0.87
C ASN A 376 0.90 18.09 -0.63
N ASP A 377 0.27 19.03 0.09
CA ASP A 377 0.86 20.35 0.35
C ASP A 377 2.17 20.22 1.13
N ARG A 378 2.22 19.25 2.07
CA ARG A 378 3.44 18.95 2.82
C ARG A 378 4.53 18.36 1.93
N ILE A 379 4.18 17.45 1.01
CA ILE A 379 5.14 16.91 0.03
C ILE A 379 5.68 18.04 -0.82
N LEU A 380 4.82 18.85 -1.44
CA LEU A 380 5.21 19.97 -2.29
C LEU A 380 6.08 20.98 -1.52
N SER A 381 5.70 21.33 -0.30
CA SER A 381 6.49 22.22 0.55
C SER A 381 7.88 21.62 0.86
N SER A 382 7.96 20.33 1.14
CA SER A 382 9.25 19.66 1.43
C SER A 382 10.15 19.54 0.19
N LEU A 383 9.58 19.50 -1.00
CA LEU A 383 10.31 19.44 -2.25
C LEU A 383 10.73 20.81 -2.79
N SER A 384 10.16 21.92 -2.27
CA SER A 384 10.37 23.25 -2.84
C SER A 384 11.85 23.66 -2.98
N ALA A 385 12.68 23.28 -2.01
CA ALA A 385 14.11 23.57 -2.08
C ALA A 385 14.85 22.63 -3.04
N SER A 386 14.49 21.36 -3.11
CA SER A 386 15.14 20.38 -4.01
C SER A 386 14.80 20.61 -5.49
N THR A 387 13.58 21.04 -5.77
CA THR A 387 13.16 21.36 -7.15
C THR A 387 13.91 22.55 -7.75
N LEU A 388 14.39 23.49 -6.93
CA LEU A 388 15.26 24.57 -7.39
C LEU A 388 16.67 24.09 -7.80
N LEU A 389 17.07 22.93 -7.31
CA LEU A 389 18.39 22.31 -7.60
C LEU A 389 18.29 21.22 -8.68
N SER A 390 17.08 20.86 -9.09
CA SER A 390 16.87 19.83 -10.10
C SER A 390 16.97 20.46 -11.50
N ASP A 391 17.72 19.82 -12.38
CA ASP A 391 17.78 20.20 -13.79
C ASP A 391 16.43 19.90 -14.47
N VAL A 392 16.07 20.74 -15.43
CA VAL A 392 14.93 20.44 -16.31
C VAL A 392 15.42 19.40 -17.33
N PRO A 393 14.75 18.23 -17.44
CA PRO A 393 15.14 17.20 -18.41
C PRO A 393 15.29 17.77 -19.80
N SER A 394 16.38 17.43 -20.48
CA SER A 394 16.67 17.91 -21.84
C SER A 394 16.02 17.03 -22.91
N SER A 395 15.54 15.86 -22.52
CA SER A 395 14.93 14.84 -23.39
C SER A 395 13.69 14.21 -22.74
N ILE A 396 12.76 13.76 -23.57
CA ILE A 396 11.60 12.96 -23.13
C ILE A 396 12.06 11.58 -22.59
N ARG A 397 13.28 11.18 -22.87
CA ARG A 397 13.83 9.86 -22.49
C ARG A 397 14.71 9.90 -21.23
N ASP A 398 14.96 11.08 -20.69
CA ASP A 398 15.74 11.28 -19.47
C ASP A 398 14.96 10.82 -18.22
#